data_0cfb5be21f7a11ca9f5298d413cccd63
#
_entry.id   0cfb5be21f7a11ca9f5298d413cccd63
#
_cell.length_a   1.000
_cell.length_b   1.000
_cell.length_c   1.000
_cell.angle_alpha   90.00
_cell.angle_beta   90.00
_cell.angle_gamma   90.00
#
_symmetry.space_group_name_H-M   'P 1'
#
loop_
_entity.id
_entity.type
_entity.pdbx_description
1 polymer ?
#
loop_
_entity_poly.entity_id
_entity_poly.type
_entity_poly.pdbx_seq_one_letter_code
_entity_poly.pdbx_strand_id
1 'polypeptide(L)'
;ELLTYARLDRPQTELSLTSPDLPQWITAHVEDVQAVNPQREVTVNQITPGDYGALDMRLMERVLDNLINNAMRYSQSQIQVNLTRNGSVACLQVDDDGPGIAEGERERVFEPFVRLDPSRDRATGGCGLGLAIVHSIAVAMGGQAHCDVSPLGGARFSLTWPIYHHISLPAAS
;
A
#
# COMPACT_ATOMS: atom_id res chain seq x y z
N GLU A 1 -1.30 12.89 9.23
CA GLU A 1 -0.12 12.20 8.67
C GLU A 1 1.12 12.34 9.58
N LEU A 2 1.51 13.54 10.02
CA LEU A 2 2.71 13.77 10.86
C LEU A 2 2.64 13.05 12.22
N LEU A 3 1.47 13.09 12.89
CA LEU A 3 1.24 12.35 14.14
C LEU A 3 1.26 10.84 13.98
N THR A 4 0.92 10.35 12.80
CA THR A 4 0.92 8.91 12.49
C THR A 4 2.33 8.42 12.19
N TYR A 5 3.08 9.18 11.39
CA TYR A 5 4.49 8.87 11.15
C TYR A 5 5.25 8.79 12.48
N ALA A 6 5.08 9.80 13.36
CA ALA A 6 5.70 9.82 14.69
C ALA A 6 5.24 8.70 15.64
N ARG A 7 4.06 8.09 15.41
CA ARG A 7 3.57 6.94 16.19
C ARG A 7 4.13 5.60 15.69
N LEU A 8 4.35 5.46 14.37
CA LEU A 8 4.93 4.24 13.78
C LEU A 8 6.44 4.13 14.08
N ASP A 9 7.09 5.26 14.33
CA ASP A 9 8.51 5.32 14.72
C ASP A 9 8.76 4.96 16.20
N ARG A 10 7.69 4.67 16.97
CA ARG A 10 7.80 4.20 18.36
C ARG A 10 7.85 2.67 18.44
N PRO A 11 8.79 2.08 19.21
CA PRO A 11 8.98 0.63 19.31
C PRO A 11 7.84 -0.14 20.00
N GLN A 12 6.67 0.46 20.25
CA GLN A 12 5.53 -0.14 20.96
C GLN A 12 4.17 0.20 20.31
N THR A 13 4.06 0.13 18.99
CA THR A 13 2.71 0.11 18.40
C THR A 13 2.15 -1.31 18.56
N GLU A 14 1.26 -1.52 19.55
CA GLU A 14 0.53 -2.77 19.69
C GLU A 14 -0.30 -3.03 18.42
N LEU A 15 0.06 -4.07 17.67
CA LEU A 15 -0.67 -4.49 16.48
C LEU A 15 -1.99 -5.18 16.91
N SER A 16 -3.10 -4.71 16.39
CA SER A 16 -4.40 -5.36 16.57
C SER A 16 -4.64 -6.33 15.41
N LEU A 17 -4.07 -7.54 15.57
CA LEU A 17 -4.10 -8.55 14.51
C LEU A 17 -5.46 -9.26 14.44
N THR A 18 -6.01 -9.35 13.23
CA THR A 18 -7.20 -10.12 12.87
C THR A 18 -6.92 -10.94 11.62
N SER A 19 -7.75 -11.95 11.33
CA SER A 19 -7.67 -12.74 10.08
C SER A 19 -8.82 -12.33 9.16
N PRO A 20 -8.66 -11.28 8.34
CA PRO A 20 -9.70 -10.77 7.47
C PRO A 20 -9.84 -11.60 6.19
N ASP A 21 -11.02 -11.51 5.55
CA ASP A 21 -11.14 -11.79 4.11
C ASP A 21 -10.54 -10.61 3.33
N LEU A 22 -9.22 -10.60 3.21
CA LEU A 22 -8.50 -9.50 2.56
C LEU A 22 -8.88 -9.33 1.08
N PRO A 23 -9.06 -10.40 0.27
CA PRO A 23 -9.59 -10.31 -1.08
C PRO A 23 -10.91 -9.54 -1.18
N GLN A 24 -11.89 -9.92 -0.37
CA GLN A 24 -13.20 -9.27 -0.36
C GLN A 24 -13.09 -7.81 0.08
N TRP A 25 -12.31 -7.54 1.13
CA TRP A 25 -12.14 -6.19 1.64
C TRP A 25 -11.48 -5.25 0.61
N ILE A 26 -10.42 -5.70 -0.09
CA ILE A 26 -9.76 -4.90 -1.13
C ILE A 26 -10.73 -4.61 -2.28
N THR A 27 -11.51 -5.62 -2.71
CA THR A 27 -12.48 -5.44 -3.78
C THR A 27 -13.51 -4.37 -3.43
N ALA A 28 -14.12 -4.45 -2.25
CA ALA A 28 -15.08 -3.47 -1.78
C ALA A 28 -14.46 -2.06 -1.67
N HIS A 29 -13.25 -1.96 -1.13
CA HIS A 29 -12.56 -0.67 -0.99
C HIS A 29 -12.28 -0.02 -2.36
N VAL A 30 -11.84 -0.79 -3.36
CA VAL A 30 -11.60 -0.30 -4.72
C VAL A 30 -12.92 0.14 -5.40
N GLU A 31 -14.02 -0.59 -5.21
CA GLU A 31 -15.35 -0.22 -5.70
C GLU A 31 -15.82 1.12 -5.09
N ASP A 32 -15.63 1.31 -3.79
CA ASP A 32 -15.96 2.56 -3.11
C ASP A 32 -15.13 3.75 -3.67
N VAL A 33 -13.82 3.54 -3.87
CA VAL A 33 -12.94 4.56 -4.47
C VAL A 33 -13.39 4.88 -5.90
N GLN A 34 -13.71 3.87 -6.72
CA GLN A 34 -14.17 4.06 -8.09
C GLN A 34 -15.49 4.85 -8.14
N ALA A 35 -16.42 4.56 -7.23
CA ALA A 35 -17.74 5.22 -7.19
C ALA A 35 -17.64 6.74 -6.97
N VAL A 36 -16.65 7.20 -6.20
CA VAL A 36 -16.46 8.63 -5.90
C VAL A 36 -15.45 9.32 -6.84
N ASN A 37 -14.78 8.57 -7.71
CA ASN A 37 -13.78 9.07 -8.65
C ASN A 37 -14.05 8.62 -10.09
N PRO A 38 -15.20 9.01 -10.69
CA PRO A 38 -15.59 8.50 -12.02
C PRO A 38 -14.68 8.94 -13.18
N GLN A 39 -13.81 9.93 -12.95
CA GLN A 39 -12.87 10.43 -13.95
C GLN A 39 -11.59 9.59 -14.06
N ARG A 40 -11.39 8.61 -13.20
CA ARG A 40 -10.28 7.65 -13.23
C ARG A 40 -10.85 6.25 -13.25
N GLU A 41 -10.22 5.35 -13.97
CA GLU A 41 -10.54 3.92 -13.94
C GLU A 41 -9.71 3.26 -12.83
N VAL A 42 -10.34 2.97 -11.70
CA VAL A 42 -9.71 2.26 -10.57
C VAL A 42 -10.30 0.86 -10.50
N THR A 43 -9.47 -0.15 -10.74
CA THR A 43 -9.93 -1.54 -10.85
C THR A 43 -9.08 -2.51 -10.06
N VAL A 44 -9.66 -3.63 -9.67
CA VAL A 44 -8.92 -4.80 -9.23
C VAL A 44 -8.55 -5.62 -10.46
N ASN A 45 -7.25 -5.78 -10.73
CA ASN A 45 -6.77 -6.54 -11.87
C ASN A 45 -6.51 -8.01 -11.52
N GLN A 46 -5.87 -8.26 -10.37
CA GLN A 46 -5.55 -9.63 -9.94
C GLN A 46 -5.75 -9.80 -8.44
N ILE A 47 -6.49 -10.85 -8.06
CA ILE A 47 -6.54 -11.34 -6.68
C ILE A 47 -6.27 -12.85 -6.70
N THR A 48 -5.23 -13.29 -6.00
CA THR A 48 -4.99 -14.70 -5.74
C THR A 48 -5.86 -15.14 -4.56
N PRO A 49 -6.74 -16.14 -4.71
CA PRO A 49 -7.52 -16.64 -3.58
C PRO A 49 -6.61 -17.21 -2.48
N GLY A 50 -7.02 -17.05 -1.23
CA GLY A 50 -6.32 -17.66 -0.10
C GLY A 50 -6.33 -16.82 1.16
N ASP A 51 -5.72 -17.39 2.20
CA ASP A 51 -5.49 -16.71 3.47
C ASP A 51 -4.20 -15.88 3.39
N TYR A 52 -4.28 -14.66 3.87
CA TYR A 52 -3.19 -13.67 3.87
C TYR A 52 -2.59 -13.44 5.27
N GLY A 53 -2.97 -14.28 6.22
CA GLY A 53 -2.48 -14.24 7.59
C GLY A 53 -3.17 -13.20 8.46
N ALA A 54 -2.65 -13.07 9.68
CA ALA A 54 -3.15 -12.11 10.64
C ALA A 54 -2.59 -10.71 10.34
N LEU A 55 -3.48 -9.72 10.22
CA LEU A 55 -3.17 -8.35 9.83
C LEU A 55 -3.83 -7.33 10.76
N ASP A 56 -3.19 -6.21 10.96
CA ASP A 56 -3.85 -5.02 11.50
C ASP A 56 -4.53 -4.25 10.37
N MET A 57 -5.86 -4.36 10.30
CA MET A 57 -6.64 -3.78 9.21
C MET A 57 -6.60 -2.26 9.16
N ARG A 58 -6.37 -1.58 10.29
CA ARG A 58 -6.18 -0.12 10.32
C ARG A 58 -4.90 0.30 9.58
N LEU A 59 -3.85 -0.51 9.71
CA LEU A 59 -2.58 -0.27 8.99
C LEU A 59 -2.72 -0.63 7.51
N MET A 60 -3.42 -1.72 7.19
CA MET A 60 -3.66 -2.13 5.80
C MET A 60 -4.51 -1.10 5.04
N GLU A 61 -5.58 -0.59 5.65
CA GLU A 61 -6.40 0.50 5.10
C GLU A 61 -5.53 1.73 4.79
N ARG A 62 -4.68 2.09 5.73
CA ARG A 62 -3.77 3.21 5.57
C ARG A 62 -2.76 3.02 4.46
N VAL A 63 -2.23 1.80 4.28
CA VAL A 63 -1.36 1.46 3.15
C VAL A 63 -2.11 1.64 1.85
N LEU A 64 -3.28 1.01 1.71
CA LEU A 64 -4.06 1.03 0.48
C LEU A 64 -4.47 2.47 0.11
N ASP A 65 -4.96 3.26 1.08
CA ASP A 65 -5.31 4.66 0.88
C ASP A 65 -4.11 5.50 0.41
N ASN A 66 -2.94 5.34 1.04
CA ASN A 66 -1.75 6.10 0.63
C ASN A 66 -1.30 5.73 -0.78
N LEU A 67 -1.33 4.45 -1.14
CA LEU A 67 -0.95 3.98 -2.47
C LEU A 67 -1.95 4.44 -3.53
N ILE A 68 -3.26 4.29 -3.29
CA ILE A 68 -4.30 4.76 -4.22
C ILE A 68 -4.26 6.29 -4.35
N ASN A 69 -4.16 7.04 -3.25
CA ASN A 69 -4.08 8.50 -3.31
C ASN A 69 -2.82 8.97 -4.06
N ASN A 70 -1.71 8.26 -3.94
CA ASN A 70 -0.52 8.52 -4.72
C ASN A 70 -0.79 8.28 -6.21
N ALA A 71 -1.36 7.13 -6.57
CA ALA A 71 -1.74 6.80 -7.94
C ALA A 71 -2.76 7.81 -8.51
N MET A 72 -3.79 8.19 -7.75
CA MET A 72 -4.78 9.22 -8.15
C MET A 72 -4.13 10.58 -8.48
N ARG A 73 -3.04 10.91 -7.82
CA ARG A 73 -2.31 12.17 -8.05
C ARG A 73 -1.54 12.17 -9.36
N TYR A 74 -0.94 11.04 -9.72
CA TYR A 74 0.03 10.97 -10.82
C TYR A 74 -0.48 10.24 -12.05
N SER A 75 -1.50 9.36 -11.94
CA SER A 75 -2.07 8.66 -13.08
C SER A 75 -2.71 9.61 -14.09
N GLN A 76 -2.72 9.19 -15.34
CA GLN A 76 -3.46 9.86 -16.40
C GLN A 76 -4.93 9.42 -16.39
N SER A 77 -5.19 8.12 -16.38
CA SER A 77 -6.54 7.56 -16.51
C SER A 77 -6.76 6.25 -15.74
N GLN A 78 -5.74 5.43 -15.55
CA GLN A 78 -5.89 4.04 -15.08
C GLN A 78 -5.07 3.76 -13.82
N ILE A 79 -5.72 3.06 -12.88
CA ILE A 79 -5.11 2.56 -11.66
C ILE A 79 -5.55 1.12 -11.47
N GLN A 80 -4.62 0.21 -11.23
CA GLN A 80 -4.91 -1.20 -10.99
C GLN A 80 -4.37 -1.64 -9.62
N VAL A 81 -5.20 -2.36 -8.88
CA VAL A 81 -4.84 -2.97 -7.60
C VAL A 81 -4.69 -4.48 -7.78
N ASN A 82 -3.60 -5.03 -7.29
CA ASN A 82 -3.31 -6.45 -7.33
C ASN A 82 -3.02 -6.96 -5.91
N LEU A 83 -3.58 -8.10 -5.57
CA LEU A 83 -3.27 -8.84 -4.35
C LEU A 83 -2.84 -10.25 -4.72
N THR A 84 -1.59 -10.57 -4.45
CA THR A 84 -1.01 -11.87 -4.81
C THR A 84 -0.32 -12.52 -3.62
N ARG A 85 -0.09 -13.82 -3.72
CA ARG A 85 0.72 -14.56 -2.77
C ARG A 85 1.61 -15.56 -3.49
N ASN A 86 2.82 -15.72 -2.98
CA ASN A 86 3.75 -16.75 -3.42
C ASN A 86 4.28 -17.49 -2.19
N GLY A 87 3.80 -18.70 -1.98
CA GLY A 87 4.10 -19.47 -0.77
C GLY A 87 3.65 -18.74 0.49
N SER A 88 4.60 -18.37 1.34
CA SER A 88 4.38 -17.68 2.63
C SER A 88 4.56 -16.17 2.55
N VAL A 89 4.64 -15.58 1.37
CA VAL A 89 4.76 -14.13 1.17
C VAL A 89 3.54 -13.61 0.42
N ALA A 90 2.89 -12.60 0.97
CA ALA A 90 1.84 -11.83 0.35
C ALA A 90 2.39 -10.56 -0.30
N CYS A 91 1.70 -10.06 -1.31
CA CYS A 91 2.06 -8.84 -2.02
C CYS A 91 0.80 -8.07 -2.42
N LEU A 92 0.69 -6.83 -1.97
CA LEU A 92 -0.27 -5.84 -2.45
C LEU A 92 0.47 -4.88 -3.39
N GLN A 93 -0.09 -4.63 -4.57
CA GLN A 93 0.49 -3.73 -5.56
C GLN A 93 -0.57 -2.75 -6.06
N VAL A 94 -0.13 -1.52 -6.27
CA VAL A 94 -0.92 -0.48 -6.97
C VAL A 94 -0.10 0.00 -8.15
N ASP A 95 -0.68 -0.13 -9.32
CA ASP A 95 -0.14 0.26 -10.62
C ASP A 95 -0.84 1.52 -11.13
N ASP A 96 -0.10 2.46 -11.69
CA ASP A 96 -0.64 3.62 -12.37
C ASP A 96 -0.08 3.75 -13.82
N ASP A 97 -0.74 4.57 -14.63
CA ASP A 97 -0.34 4.93 -15.98
C ASP A 97 0.28 6.33 -16.06
N GLY A 98 0.85 6.80 -14.95
CA GLY A 98 1.50 8.11 -14.85
C GLY A 98 2.89 8.17 -15.49
N PRO A 99 3.70 9.18 -15.14
CA PRO A 99 5.04 9.37 -15.70
C PRO A 99 6.07 8.34 -15.22
N GLY A 100 5.73 7.53 -14.21
CA GLY A 100 6.68 6.62 -13.58
C GLY A 100 7.71 7.33 -12.70
N ILE A 101 8.67 6.55 -12.19
CA ILE A 101 9.74 7.04 -11.32
C ILE A 101 11.08 6.53 -11.86
N ALA A 102 12.03 7.45 -12.03
CA ALA A 102 13.37 7.12 -12.47
C ALA A 102 14.05 6.13 -11.50
N GLU A 103 14.80 5.18 -12.01
CA GLU A 103 15.40 4.10 -11.22
C GLU A 103 16.19 4.61 -10.01
N GLY A 104 16.98 5.65 -10.18
CA GLY A 104 17.78 6.26 -9.10
C GLY A 104 16.97 6.98 -8.03
N GLU A 105 15.66 7.19 -8.24
CA GLU A 105 14.75 7.86 -7.30
C GLU A 105 13.81 6.90 -6.56
N ARG A 106 13.73 5.62 -6.99
CA ARG A 106 12.75 4.65 -6.48
C ARG A 106 12.90 4.30 -5.01
N GLU A 107 14.10 4.35 -4.47
CA GLU A 107 14.34 4.17 -3.03
C GLU A 107 14.00 5.45 -2.26
N ARG A 108 14.37 6.60 -2.81
CA ARG A 108 14.20 7.90 -2.17
C ARG A 108 12.74 8.33 -2.00
N VAL A 109 11.82 7.84 -2.85
CA VAL A 109 10.39 8.20 -2.74
C VAL A 109 9.75 7.75 -1.42
N PHE A 110 10.36 6.81 -0.71
CA PHE A 110 9.92 6.35 0.60
C PHE A 110 10.51 7.16 1.77
N GLU A 111 11.45 8.07 1.51
CA GLU A 111 11.99 8.96 2.53
C GLU A 111 10.94 10.02 2.93
N PRO A 112 10.84 10.37 4.23
CA PRO A 112 9.92 11.41 4.68
C PRO A 112 10.19 12.75 3.99
N PHE A 113 9.11 13.44 3.60
CA PHE A 113 9.14 14.78 2.97
C PHE A 113 9.79 14.85 1.58
N VAL A 114 10.22 13.72 1.02
CA VAL A 114 10.73 13.67 -0.36
C VAL A 114 9.61 13.90 -1.36
N ARG A 115 9.88 14.72 -2.36
CA ARG A 115 8.98 15.10 -3.45
C ARG A 115 9.81 15.25 -4.72
N LEU A 116 9.49 14.46 -5.76
CA LEU A 116 10.27 14.47 -7.00
C LEU A 116 9.91 15.63 -7.95
N ASP A 117 8.68 16.15 -7.85
CA ASP A 117 8.21 17.29 -8.67
C ASP A 117 7.54 18.37 -7.81
N PRO A 118 8.32 19.41 -7.37
CA PRO A 118 7.78 20.50 -6.56
C PRO A 118 6.73 21.37 -7.27
N SER A 119 6.64 21.32 -8.60
CA SER A 119 5.77 22.21 -9.40
C SER A 119 4.33 21.70 -9.47
N ARG A 120 4.12 20.41 -9.61
CA ARG A 120 2.80 19.77 -9.64
C ARG A 120 2.19 19.65 -8.24
N ASP A 121 3.02 19.52 -7.23
CA ASP A 121 2.63 19.21 -5.87
C ASP A 121 2.06 20.40 -5.06
N ARG A 122 2.32 21.63 -5.47
CA ARG A 122 1.73 22.83 -4.81
C ARG A 122 0.21 22.91 -4.98
N ALA A 123 -0.31 22.37 -6.06
CA ALA A 123 -1.74 22.36 -6.36
C ALA A 123 -2.51 21.21 -5.65
N THR A 124 -1.82 20.14 -5.24
CA THR A 124 -2.43 18.90 -4.72
C THR A 124 -2.17 18.61 -3.24
N GLY A 125 -1.42 19.47 -2.54
CA GLY A 125 -1.40 19.53 -1.06
C GLY A 125 -0.78 18.35 -0.30
N GLY A 126 0.00 17.46 -0.93
CA GLY A 126 0.65 16.35 -0.24
C GLY A 126 1.90 16.76 0.52
N CYS A 127 2.05 16.33 1.79
CA CYS A 127 3.21 16.66 2.63
C CYS A 127 4.42 15.73 2.43
N GLY A 128 4.39 14.76 1.47
CA GLY A 128 5.49 13.83 1.22
C GLY A 128 5.65 12.75 2.32
N LEU A 129 4.60 12.45 3.07
CA LEU A 129 4.63 11.44 4.14
C LEU A 129 3.93 10.12 3.77
N GLY A 130 3.09 10.11 2.73
CA GLY A 130 2.27 8.94 2.41
C GLY A 130 3.09 7.67 2.14
N LEU A 131 4.11 7.75 1.27
CA LEU A 131 4.97 6.61 0.96
C LEU A 131 5.92 6.26 2.12
N ALA A 132 6.37 7.22 2.91
CA ALA A 132 7.14 6.97 4.13
C ALA A 132 6.31 6.20 5.17
N ILE A 133 5.00 6.49 5.28
CA ILE A 133 4.06 5.73 6.12
C ILE A 133 3.93 4.29 5.59
N VAL A 134 3.77 4.10 4.28
CA VAL A 134 3.72 2.76 3.66
C VAL A 134 4.97 1.95 4.00
N HIS A 135 6.15 2.57 3.85
CA HIS A 135 7.42 1.92 4.20
C HIS A 135 7.50 1.53 5.68
N SER A 136 7.14 2.45 6.59
CA SER A 136 7.16 2.17 8.04
C SER A 136 6.20 1.04 8.42
N ILE A 137 5.02 0.99 7.80
CA ILE A 137 4.05 -0.10 8.01
C ILE A 137 4.59 -1.41 7.45
N ALA A 138 5.22 -1.42 6.27
CA ALA A 138 5.84 -2.60 5.69
C ALA A 138 6.86 -3.21 6.65
N VAL A 139 7.76 -2.39 7.20
CA VAL A 139 8.75 -2.81 8.19
C VAL A 139 8.08 -3.36 9.46
N ALA A 140 7.06 -2.69 9.97
CA ALA A 140 6.31 -3.14 11.16
C ALA A 140 5.60 -4.50 10.94
N MET A 141 5.21 -4.81 9.70
CA MET A 141 4.64 -6.10 9.29
C MET A 141 5.71 -7.17 8.99
N GLY A 142 6.99 -6.86 9.14
CA GLY A 142 8.09 -7.77 8.79
C GLY A 142 8.32 -7.95 7.30
N GLY A 143 7.81 -7.01 6.50
CA GLY A 143 7.89 -6.99 5.05
C GLY A 143 8.69 -5.81 4.49
N GLN A 144 8.42 -5.47 3.24
CA GLN A 144 9.14 -4.43 2.50
C GLN A 144 8.19 -3.65 1.58
N ALA A 145 8.54 -2.39 1.32
CA ALA A 145 7.91 -1.57 0.29
C ALA A 145 8.90 -1.36 -0.88
N HIS A 146 8.39 -1.45 -2.11
CA HIS A 146 9.18 -1.30 -3.34
C HIS A 146 8.47 -0.41 -4.34
N CYS A 147 9.27 0.22 -5.21
CA CYS A 147 8.80 0.96 -6.36
C CYS A 147 9.46 0.42 -7.63
N ASP A 148 8.63 0.16 -8.65
CA ASP A 148 9.05 -0.37 -9.94
C ASP A 148 8.29 0.30 -11.09
N VAL A 149 8.56 -0.16 -12.33
CA VAL A 149 7.79 0.23 -13.52
C VAL A 149 6.45 -0.52 -13.52
N SER A 150 5.36 0.22 -13.71
CA SER A 150 4.03 -0.35 -13.88
C SER A 150 3.88 -0.98 -15.28
N PRO A 151 3.16 -2.11 -15.41
CA PRO A 151 2.72 -2.62 -16.71
C PRO A 151 1.87 -1.63 -17.51
N LEU A 152 1.27 -0.64 -16.83
CA LEU A 152 0.51 0.45 -17.45
C LEU A 152 1.41 1.59 -17.97
N GLY A 153 2.73 1.50 -17.73
CA GLY A 153 3.72 2.47 -18.17
C GLY A 153 4.14 3.50 -17.12
N GLY A 154 3.44 3.61 -16.02
CA GLY A 154 3.73 4.50 -14.90
C GLY A 154 4.53 3.86 -13.77
N ALA A 155 4.14 4.11 -12.53
CA ALA A 155 4.77 3.54 -11.33
C ALA A 155 3.99 2.36 -10.78
N ARG A 156 4.71 1.35 -10.29
CA ARG A 156 4.21 0.25 -9.47
C ARG A 156 4.72 0.41 -8.06
N PHE A 157 3.83 0.54 -7.10
CA PHE A 157 4.17 0.44 -5.69
C PHE A 157 3.72 -0.89 -5.12
N SER A 158 4.63 -1.59 -4.46
CA SER A 158 4.40 -2.90 -3.88
C SER A 158 4.68 -2.89 -2.38
N LEU A 159 3.78 -3.51 -1.61
CA LEU A 159 3.98 -3.87 -0.22
C LEU A 159 4.00 -5.38 -0.11
N THR A 160 5.06 -5.94 0.46
CA THR A 160 5.15 -7.38 0.75
C THR A 160 5.12 -7.62 2.26
N TRP A 161 4.59 -8.76 2.69
CA TRP A 161 4.65 -9.21 4.08
C TRP A 161 4.64 -10.73 4.18
N PRO A 162 5.27 -11.31 5.23
CA PRO A 162 5.19 -12.73 5.49
C PRO A 162 3.79 -13.10 6.01
N ILE A 163 3.25 -14.20 5.48
CA ILE A 163 1.95 -14.72 5.92
C ILE A 163 2.17 -15.54 7.18
N TYR A 164 1.83 -14.97 8.33
CA TYR A 164 1.84 -15.70 9.60
C TYR A 164 0.45 -16.26 9.88
N HIS A 165 0.35 -17.57 9.90
CA HIS A 165 -0.84 -18.22 10.47
C HIS A 165 -0.69 -18.21 11.99
N HIS A 166 -1.71 -17.81 12.71
CA HIS A 166 -1.75 -17.99 14.15
C HIS A 166 -1.48 -19.47 14.48
N ILE A 167 -0.31 -19.77 14.99
CA ILE A 167 -0.09 -21.05 15.67
C ILE A 167 -0.91 -20.93 16.95
N SER A 168 -2.07 -21.60 16.98
CA SER A 168 -2.81 -21.79 18.24
C SER A 168 -1.84 -22.43 19.21
N LEU A 169 -1.38 -21.68 20.22
CA LEU A 169 -0.65 -22.26 21.31
C LEU A 169 -1.56 -23.34 21.93
N PRO A 170 -1.10 -24.58 22.12
CA PRO A 170 -1.89 -25.58 22.80
C PRO A 170 -2.26 -25.01 24.18
N ALA A 171 -3.55 -25.10 24.54
CA ALA A 171 -4.02 -24.70 25.83
C ALA A 171 -3.13 -25.40 26.90
N ALA A 172 -2.53 -24.61 27.77
CA ALA A 172 -1.77 -25.13 28.90
C ALA A 172 -2.70 -25.99 29.73
N SER A 173 -2.37 -27.27 29.84
CA SER A 173 -3.08 -28.28 30.66
C SER A 173 -2.79 -28.05 32.13
#